data_f652a90fee2f1a5883772802e45bddab
#
_entry.id   f652a90fee2f1a5883772802e45bddab
#
_cell.length_a   1.000
_cell.length_b   1.000
_cell.length_c   1.000
_cell.angle_alpha   90.00
_cell.angle_beta   90.00
_cell.angle_gamma   90.00
#
_symmetry.space_group_name_H-M   'P 1'
#
loop_
_entity.id
_entity.type
_entity.pdbx_description
1 polymer ?
#
loop_
_entity_poly.entity_id
_entity_poly.type
_entity_poly.pdbx_seq_one_letter_code
_entity_poly.pdbx_strand_id
1 'polypeptide(L)'
;FFFKQKTAYEIMPSLVGSEMCIRDSYKKDKISAYQTLFRCMLTLSKLGAPIAPFFMDRLYLDLNTTSKLEPYASVHLSEFPKADSALIDKALEHKMSEAQLISSLVLSLRAKEKIKVRQPLQKIMIPVNSKLQKEAIQAVSDLIKHEVNVKEIELLEDASDILVKQIKPNFKVLGPRFGKDMKAVVLAIQKLEADDIKKIEEKGFLALEINGKSIKLELGDVEISSQDIEGWLVANQGAVTVALDVTVTAPLRDEGIARELVNRIQNLRKDSGLEVTDSIEVYLQQHESMERAVENNLEYIKRETLTHTLHQVKQLAYGIDISFDDISSKLYIKKHK
;
A
#
# COMPACT_ATOMS: atom_id res chain seq x y z
N PHE A 1 16.36 21.44 -14.27
CA PHE A 1 15.33 20.71 -13.48
C PHE A 1 14.66 21.73 -12.57
N PHE A 2 13.53 22.28 -13.01
CA PHE A 2 12.67 23.09 -12.15
C PHE A 2 11.90 22.13 -11.24
N PHE A 3 12.31 21.99 -10.01
CA PHE A 3 11.42 21.49 -8.96
C PHE A 3 10.30 22.52 -8.79
N LYS A 4 9.13 22.19 -9.33
CA LYS A 4 7.90 22.88 -8.97
C LYS A 4 7.79 22.74 -7.45
N GLN A 5 7.79 23.87 -6.74
CA GLN A 5 7.66 23.88 -5.28
C GLN A 5 6.32 23.21 -4.93
N LYS A 6 6.38 21.91 -4.60
CA LYS A 6 5.23 21.22 -4.03
C LYS A 6 5.10 21.70 -2.60
N THR A 7 3.96 22.21 -2.24
CA THR A 7 3.64 22.53 -0.83
C THR A 7 3.81 21.26 0.01
N ALA A 8 4.06 21.40 1.32
CA ALA A 8 4.15 20.28 2.24
C ALA A 8 2.97 19.28 2.10
N TYR A 9 1.82 19.75 1.65
CA TYR A 9 0.63 18.96 1.28
C TYR A 9 0.83 18.05 0.07
N GLU A 10 1.68 18.40 -0.88
CA GLU A 10 1.90 17.60 -2.10
C GLU A 10 3.01 16.57 -1.94
N ILE A 11 3.89 16.74 -0.93
CA ILE A 11 4.98 15.80 -0.63
C ILE A 11 4.48 14.61 0.19
N MET A 12 3.30 14.69 0.80
CA MET A 12 2.79 13.71 1.76
C MET A 12 1.39 13.16 1.39
N PRO A 13 1.19 12.52 0.20
CA PRO A 13 -0.11 11.89 -0.10
C PRO A 13 -0.46 10.77 0.87
N SER A 14 0.53 10.06 1.44
CA SER A 14 0.35 9.06 2.48
C SER A 14 0.10 9.66 3.87
N LEU A 15 0.63 10.86 4.14
CA LEU A 15 0.40 11.58 5.39
C LEU A 15 -0.96 12.31 5.42
N VAL A 16 -1.59 12.58 4.27
CA VAL A 16 -2.96 13.12 4.24
C VAL A 16 -3.96 12.14 4.86
N GLY A 17 -3.76 10.83 4.66
CA GLY A 17 -4.50 9.79 5.41
C GLY A 17 -4.17 9.79 6.90
N SER A 18 -2.92 10.02 7.29
CA SER A 18 -2.48 10.05 8.67
C SER A 18 -2.78 11.38 9.39
N GLU A 19 -2.91 12.51 8.68
CA GLU A 19 -3.39 13.78 9.30
C GLU A 19 -4.82 13.65 9.81
N MET A 20 -5.68 12.90 9.13
CA MET A 20 -7.01 12.59 9.63
C MET A 20 -6.96 11.65 10.83
N CYS A 21 -6.11 10.63 10.80
CA CYS A 21 -5.85 9.79 11.97
C CYS A 21 -5.19 10.56 13.12
N ILE A 22 -4.29 11.51 12.84
CA ILE A 22 -3.64 12.37 13.83
C ILE A 22 -4.65 13.34 14.45
N ARG A 23 -5.62 13.83 13.70
CA ARG A 23 -6.65 14.75 14.22
C ARG A 23 -7.58 14.08 15.23
N ASP A 24 -7.95 12.82 14.98
CA ASP A 24 -8.89 12.06 15.80
C ASP A 24 -8.22 11.15 16.83
N SER A 25 -6.88 10.96 16.75
CA SER A 25 -6.13 10.17 17.71
C SER A 25 -5.99 10.88 19.07
N TYR A 26 -5.82 10.10 20.12
CA TYR A 26 -5.59 10.61 21.47
C TYR A 26 -4.47 11.65 21.49
N LYS A 27 -4.62 12.71 22.28
CA LYS A 27 -3.65 13.83 22.36
C LYS A 27 -2.19 13.40 22.47
N LYS A 28 -1.91 12.26 23.14
CA LYS A 28 -0.55 11.72 23.29
C LYS A 28 0.06 11.24 21.97
N ASP A 29 -0.69 10.47 21.17
CA ASP A 29 -0.22 9.96 19.88
C ASP A 29 0.03 11.09 18.89
N LYS A 30 -0.85 12.07 18.89
CA LYS A 30 -0.70 13.29 18.08
C LYS A 30 0.58 14.03 18.43
N ILE A 31 0.86 14.24 19.72
CA ILE A 31 2.07 14.91 20.20
C ILE A 31 3.31 14.10 19.79
N SER A 32 3.29 12.78 20.01
CA SER A 32 4.39 11.89 19.63
C SER A 32 4.69 11.92 18.13
N ALA A 33 3.65 11.93 17.30
CA ALA A 33 3.78 12.03 15.85
C ALA A 33 4.44 13.37 15.42
N TYR A 34 3.98 14.49 15.98
CA TYR A 34 4.59 15.80 15.70
C TYR A 34 6.03 15.89 16.22
N GLN A 35 6.32 15.36 17.39
CA GLN A 35 7.68 15.37 17.94
C GLN A 35 8.63 14.52 17.08
N THR A 36 8.16 13.37 16.60
CA THR A 36 8.93 12.51 15.69
C THR A 36 9.20 13.22 14.37
N LEU A 37 8.16 13.79 13.75
CA LEU A 37 8.31 14.56 12.52
C LEU A 37 9.27 15.73 12.67
N PHE A 38 9.12 16.51 13.75
CA PHE A 38 10.02 17.62 14.07
C PHE A 38 11.48 17.17 14.17
N ARG A 39 11.75 16.09 14.91
CA ARG A 39 13.12 15.54 15.04
C ARG A 39 13.66 15.07 13.70
N CYS A 40 12.86 14.39 12.89
CA CYS A 40 13.25 13.96 11.56
C CYS A 40 13.62 15.16 10.66
N MET A 41 12.77 16.20 10.63
CA MET A 41 12.99 17.39 9.82
C MET A 41 14.22 18.19 10.28
N LEU A 42 14.39 18.34 11.59
CA LEU A 42 15.56 19.01 12.17
C LEU A 42 16.86 18.25 11.87
N THR A 43 16.84 16.92 12.04
CA THR A 43 18.00 16.07 11.71
C THR A 43 18.33 16.13 10.22
N LEU A 44 17.29 16.08 9.37
CA LEU A 44 17.45 16.21 7.92
C LEU A 44 18.06 17.54 7.52
N SER A 45 17.64 18.65 8.16
CA SER A 45 18.21 19.97 7.89
C SER A 45 19.71 20.02 8.20
N LYS A 46 20.14 19.42 9.31
CA LYS A 46 21.56 19.32 9.71
C LYS A 46 22.36 18.43 8.77
N LEU A 47 21.84 17.25 8.40
CA LEU A 47 22.48 16.31 7.49
C LEU A 47 22.59 16.82 6.06
N GLY A 48 21.57 17.54 5.60
CA GLY A 48 21.49 18.08 4.25
C GLY A 48 22.21 19.41 4.05
N ALA A 49 22.60 20.10 5.13
CA ALA A 49 23.24 21.41 5.07
C ALA A 49 24.48 21.48 4.15
N PRO A 50 25.37 20.47 4.10
CA PRO A 50 26.50 20.48 3.19
C PRO A 50 26.11 20.36 1.70
N ILE A 51 24.93 19.81 1.41
CA ILE A 51 24.44 19.52 0.04
C ILE A 51 23.57 20.68 -0.48
N ALA A 52 22.66 21.17 0.36
CA ALA A 52 21.71 22.21 0.00
C ALA A 52 21.68 23.34 1.06
N PRO A 53 22.79 24.12 1.21
CA PRO A 53 23.02 24.99 2.36
C PRO A 53 21.89 25.99 2.61
N PHE A 54 21.43 26.71 1.59
CA PHE A 54 20.41 27.74 1.76
C PHE A 54 19.02 27.16 2.09
N PHE A 55 18.65 26.05 1.47
CA PHE A 55 17.36 25.42 1.71
C PHE A 55 17.31 24.82 3.13
N MET A 56 18.37 24.13 3.53
CA MET A 56 18.45 23.48 4.84
C MET A 56 18.56 24.49 5.98
N ASP A 57 19.25 25.61 5.75
CA ASP A 57 19.27 26.71 6.73
C ASP A 57 17.90 27.34 6.90
N ARG A 58 17.18 27.59 5.80
CA ARG A 58 15.80 28.07 5.86
C ARG A 58 14.89 27.13 6.62
N LEU A 59 14.95 25.83 6.32
CA LEU A 59 14.17 24.81 7.02
C LEU A 59 14.49 24.79 8.53
N TYR A 60 15.78 24.83 8.87
CA TYR A 60 16.23 24.91 10.26
C TYR A 60 15.68 26.13 10.99
N LEU A 61 15.77 27.29 10.38
CA LEU A 61 15.28 28.55 10.96
C LEU A 61 13.76 28.52 11.16
N ASP A 62 13.01 28.03 10.19
CA ASP A 62 11.54 27.92 10.29
C ASP A 62 11.13 26.98 11.43
N LEU A 63 11.82 25.84 11.59
CA LEU A 63 11.60 24.92 12.71
C LEU A 63 12.00 25.54 14.06
N ASN A 64 13.15 26.22 14.12
CA ASN A 64 13.67 26.76 15.37
C ASN A 64 12.97 28.04 15.82
N THR A 65 12.45 28.84 14.89
CA THR A 65 11.65 30.04 15.22
C THR A 65 10.43 29.69 16.08
N THR A 66 9.82 28.55 15.80
CA THR A 66 8.64 28.06 16.52
C THR A 66 9.03 27.30 17.80
N SER A 67 10.02 26.41 17.72
CA SER A 67 10.38 25.51 18.82
C SER A 67 11.32 26.14 19.85
N LYS A 68 12.24 26.99 19.39
CA LYS A 68 13.33 27.60 20.18
C LYS A 68 14.20 26.56 20.93
N LEU A 69 14.29 25.33 20.40
CA LEU A 69 15.03 24.24 21.03
C LEU A 69 16.51 24.24 20.68
N GLU A 70 16.87 24.83 19.55
CA GLU A 70 18.24 24.89 19.08
C GLU A 70 18.90 26.23 19.43
N PRO A 71 20.11 26.21 19.99
CA PRO A 71 20.78 27.44 20.45
C PRO A 71 21.45 28.25 19.33
N TYR A 72 21.57 27.68 18.13
CA TYR A 72 22.33 28.27 17.03
C TYR A 72 21.46 29.11 16.10
N ALA A 73 22.02 30.22 15.63
CA ALA A 73 21.33 31.13 14.72
C ALA A 73 21.27 30.64 13.26
N SER A 74 21.97 29.57 12.94
CA SER A 74 22.03 28.97 11.60
C SER A 74 22.35 27.48 11.73
N VAL A 75 21.87 26.66 10.80
CA VAL A 75 22.20 25.24 10.73
C VAL A 75 23.71 25.01 10.56
N HIS A 76 24.39 25.95 9.90
CA HIS A 76 25.83 25.85 9.64
C HIS A 76 26.71 26.04 10.90
N LEU A 77 26.14 26.56 11.97
CA LEU A 77 26.78 26.70 13.28
C LEU A 77 26.45 25.52 14.19
N SER A 78 25.52 24.67 13.81
CA SER A 78 25.10 23.52 14.62
C SER A 78 26.05 22.33 14.46
N GLU A 79 26.09 21.46 15.47
CA GLU A 79 26.84 20.21 15.38
C GLU A 79 26.18 19.23 14.39
N PHE A 80 27.02 18.47 13.70
CA PHE A 80 26.53 17.39 12.83
C PHE A 80 25.87 16.29 13.68
N PRO A 81 24.71 15.75 13.28
CA PRO A 81 23.95 14.79 14.08
C PRO A 81 24.77 13.54 14.37
N LYS A 82 24.70 13.09 15.62
CA LYS A 82 25.28 11.80 16.06
C LYS A 82 24.15 10.80 16.29
N ALA A 83 24.38 9.55 15.91
CA ALA A 83 23.43 8.48 16.16
C ALA A 83 23.34 8.22 17.68
N ASP A 84 22.10 8.16 18.20
CA ASP A 84 21.84 7.72 19.55
C ASP A 84 21.51 6.22 19.53
N SER A 85 22.50 5.41 19.95
CA SER A 85 22.35 3.95 19.95
C SER A 85 21.24 3.44 20.90
N ALA A 86 20.86 4.23 21.90
CA ALA A 86 19.77 3.87 22.82
C ALA A 86 18.38 3.93 22.15
N LEU A 87 18.25 4.66 21.04
CA LEU A 87 17.02 4.77 20.26
C LEU A 87 16.91 3.73 19.14
N ILE A 88 17.98 2.93 18.90
CA ILE A 88 18.00 1.92 17.85
C ILE A 88 17.36 0.62 18.36
N ASP A 89 16.17 0.30 17.87
CA ASP A 89 15.48 -0.96 18.10
C ASP A 89 15.52 -1.83 16.85
N LYS A 90 16.44 -2.79 16.83
CA LYS A 90 16.63 -3.70 15.68
C LYS A 90 15.42 -4.61 15.44
N ALA A 91 14.68 -4.97 16.47
CA ALA A 91 13.46 -5.76 16.32
C ALA A 91 12.34 -4.95 15.66
N LEU A 92 12.20 -3.68 16.06
CA LEU A 92 11.25 -2.76 15.44
C LEU A 92 11.63 -2.44 13.99
N GLU A 93 12.92 -2.20 13.72
CA GLU A 93 13.43 -1.97 12.35
C GLU A 93 13.08 -3.15 11.44
N HIS A 94 13.28 -4.39 11.91
CA HIS A 94 12.92 -5.59 11.16
C HIS A 94 11.41 -5.66 10.87
N LYS A 95 10.56 -5.45 11.89
CA LYS A 95 9.10 -5.42 11.72
C LYS A 95 8.66 -4.37 10.69
N MET A 96 9.23 -3.18 10.77
CA MET A 96 8.92 -2.09 9.82
C MET A 96 9.42 -2.38 8.41
N SER A 97 10.57 -3.05 8.27
CA SER A 97 11.08 -3.50 6.97
C SER A 97 10.14 -4.52 6.31
N GLU A 98 9.62 -5.50 7.08
CA GLU A 98 8.59 -6.44 6.61
C GLU A 98 7.32 -5.70 6.19
N ALA A 99 6.83 -4.76 7.01
CA ALA A 99 5.65 -3.96 6.68
C ALA A 99 5.83 -3.17 5.38
N GLN A 100 6.98 -2.53 5.21
CA GLN A 100 7.30 -1.75 4.01
C GLN A 100 7.36 -2.63 2.76
N LEU A 101 8.00 -3.79 2.86
CA LEU A 101 8.12 -4.73 1.76
C LEU A 101 6.77 -5.27 1.33
N ILE A 102 5.95 -5.75 2.29
CA ILE A 102 4.60 -6.25 2.04
C ILE A 102 3.73 -5.15 1.41
N SER A 103 3.73 -3.94 1.98
CA SER A 103 2.96 -2.82 1.45
C SER A 103 3.39 -2.45 0.03
N SER A 104 4.68 -2.43 -0.26
CA SER A 104 5.22 -2.17 -1.60
C SER A 104 4.76 -3.22 -2.62
N LEU A 105 4.79 -4.51 -2.26
CA LEU A 105 4.30 -5.59 -3.11
C LEU A 105 2.81 -5.45 -3.41
N VAL A 106 1.98 -5.22 -2.38
CA VAL A 106 0.53 -5.04 -2.57
C VAL A 106 0.22 -3.82 -3.44
N LEU A 107 0.89 -2.69 -3.21
CA LEU A 107 0.71 -1.49 -4.03
C LEU A 107 1.14 -1.71 -5.48
N SER A 108 2.18 -2.51 -5.73
CA SER A 108 2.60 -2.88 -7.09
C SER A 108 1.54 -3.74 -7.80
N LEU A 109 0.91 -4.69 -7.08
CA LEU A 109 -0.20 -5.50 -7.59
C LEU A 109 -1.43 -4.64 -7.92
N ARG A 110 -1.78 -3.70 -7.04
CA ARG A 110 -2.85 -2.73 -7.30
C ARG A 110 -2.58 -1.89 -8.56
N ALA A 111 -1.34 -1.43 -8.73
CA ALA A 111 -0.94 -0.65 -9.89
C ALA A 111 -1.03 -1.46 -11.19
N LYS A 112 -0.65 -2.73 -11.18
CA LYS A 112 -0.74 -3.66 -12.31
C LYS A 112 -2.19 -3.78 -12.82
N GLU A 113 -3.16 -3.90 -11.91
CA GLU A 113 -4.59 -3.98 -12.21
C GLU A 113 -5.31 -2.62 -12.26
N LYS A 114 -4.56 -1.51 -12.11
CA LYS A 114 -5.11 -0.15 -12.09
C LYS A 114 -6.17 0.08 -11.00
N ILE A 115 -6.10 -0.68 -9.90
CA ILE A 115 -7.00 -0.53 -8.76
C ILE A 115 -6.49 0.62 -7.87
N LYS A 116 -7.28 1.66 -7.73
CA LYS A 116 -6.95 2.81 -6.85
C LYS A 116 -6.79 2.36 -5.40
N VAL A 117 -5.84 2.95 -4.66
CA VAL A 117 -5.65 2.62 -3.23
C VAL A 117 -6.90 2.96 -2.40
N ARG A 118 -7.70 3.96 -2.81
CA ARG A 118 -8.96 4.31 -2.15
C ARG A 118 -10.04 3.24 -2.28
N GLN A 119 -9.97 2.36 -3.29
CA GLN A 119 -10.84 1.20 -3.39
C GLN A 119 -10.39 0.17 -2.35
N PRO A 120 -11.15 -0.09 -1.28
CA PRO A 120 -10.79 -1.14 -0.34
C PRO A 120 -10.92 -2.51 -1.01
N LEU A 121 -10.04 -3.42 -0.62
CA LEU A 121 -10.08 -4.82 -1.02
C LEU A 121 -10.26 -5.70 0.22
N GLN A 122 -10.73 -6.92 0.01
CA GLN A 122 -11.11 -7.78 1.12
C GLN A 122 -9.89 -8.28 1.86
N LYS A 123 -8.94 -8.91 1.16
CA LYS A 123 -7.94 -9.71 1.85
C LYS A 123 -6.59 -9.75 1.11
N ILE A 124 -5.52 -9.88 1.88
CA ILE A 124 -4.22 -10.37 1.41
C ILE A 124 -3.85 -11.64 2.15
N MET A 125 -3.17 -12.54 1.48
CA MET A 125 -2.59 -13.75 2.05
C MET A 125 -1.08 -13.67 1.99
N ILE A 126 -0.42 -14.06 3.08
CA ILE A 126 1.04 -14.02 3.21
C ILE A 126 1.52 -15.34 3.77
N PRO A 127 2.23 -16.17 2.98
CA PRO A 127 2.91 -17.35 3.50
C PRO A 127 4.01 -16.94 4.47
N VAL A 128 4.08 -17.60 5.61
CA VAL A 128 5.09 -17.35 6.64
C VAL A 128 5.92 -18.62 6.87
N ASN A 129 7.24 -18.47 6.79
CA ASN A 129 8.18 -19.58 6.88
C ASN A 129 8.69 -19.81 8.32
N SER A 130 8.39 -18.91 9.24
CA SER A 130 8.84 -18.99 10.62
C SER A 130 7.88 -18.32 11.60
N LYS A 131 7.91 -18.79 12.87
CA LYS A 131 7.15 -18.18 13.95
C LYS A 131 7.55 -16.72 14.18
N LEU A 132 8.84 -16.42 14.04
CA LEU A 132 9.36 -15.05 14.21
C LEU A 132 8.77 -14.09 13.17
N GLN A 133 8.71 -14.52 11.91
CA GLN A 133 8.10 -13.74 10.82
C GLN A 133 6.60 -13.54 11.07
N LYS A 134 5.88 -14.59 11.49
CA LYS A 134 4.47 -14.51 11.86
C LYS A 134 4.22 -13.46 12.93
N GLU A 135 4.97 -13.49 14.01
CA GLU A 135 4.88 -12.52 15.12
C GLU A 135 5.25 -11.09 14.66
N ALA A 136 6.27 -10.96 13.81
CA ALA A 136 6.67 -9.67 13.26
C ALA A 136 5.56 -9.03 12.42
N ILE A 137 4.96 -9.79 11.49
CA ILE A 137 3.88 -9.30 10.62
C ILE A 137 2.61 -9.02 11.42
N GLN A 138 2.26 -9.88 12.38
CA GLN A 138 1.09 -9.67 13.25
C GLN A 138 1.21 -8.36 14.05
N ALA A 139 2.40 -8.04 14.56
CA ALA A 139 2.62 -6.81 15.32
C ALA A 139 2.42 -5.52 14.50
N VAL A 140 2.56 -5.59 13.18
CA VAL A 140 2.41 -4.44 12.26
C VAL A 140 1.22 -4.59 11.30
N SER A 141 0.35 -5.58 11.54
CA SER A 141 -0.76 -5.92 10.64
C SER A 141 -1.70 -4.75 10.39
N ASP A 142 -2.01 -3.97 11.43
CA ASP A 142 -2.90 -2.81 11.30
C ASP A 142 -2.27 -1.70 10.46
N LEU A 143 -0.95 -1.48 10.60
CA LEU A 143 -0.24 -0.52 9.74
C LEU A 143 -0.31 -0.94 8.27
N ILE A 144 -0.06 -2.22 7.97
CA ILE A 144 -0.15 -2.74 6.60
C ILE A 144 -1.58 -2.59 6.07
N LYS A 145 -2.60 -3.02 6.82
CA LYS A 145 -4.01 -2.91 6.41
C LYS A 145 -4.40 -1.49 6.06
N HIS A 146 -4.00 -0.52 6.88
CA HIS A 146 -4.28 0.88 6.64
C HIS A 146 -3.54 1.43 5.41
N GLU A 147 -2.26 1.11 5.25
CA GLU A 147 -1.43 1.61 4.15
C GLU A 147 -1.94 1.11 2.79
N VAL A 148 -2.26 -0.17 2.69
CA VAL A 148 -2.70 -0.78 1.43
C VAL A 148 -4.21 -0.87 1.27
N ASN A 149 -4.98 -0.38 2.25
CA ASN A 149 -6.46 -0.38 2.28
C ASN A 149 -7.08 -1.75 2.02
N VAL A 150 -6.70 -2.72 2.85
CA VAL A 150 -7.31 -4.06 2.88
C VAL A 150 -7.97 -4.31 4.24
N LYS A 151 -9.02 -5.14 4.27
CA LYS A 151 -9.75 -5.44 5.50
C LYS A 151 -9.04 -6.48 6.35
N GLU A 152 -8.43 -7.47 5.72
CA GLU A 152 -7.89 -8.65 6.39
C GLU A 152 -6.50 -9.03 5.88
N ILE A 153 -5.67 -9.55 6.79
CA ILE A 153 -4.41 -10.21 6.47
C ILE A 153 -4.50 -11.64 7.00
N GLU A 154 -4.38 -12.60 6.12
CA GLU A 154 -4.31 -14.01 6.44
C GLU A 154 -2.87 -14.50 6.32
N LEU A 155 -2.36 -15.09 7.40
CA LEU A 155 -1.01 -15.69 7.43
C LEU A 155 -1.13 -17.18 7.26
N LEU A 156 -0.49 -17.71 6.21
CA LEU A 156 -0.54 -19.13 5.85
C LEU A 156 0.77 -19.82 6.24
N GLU A 157 0.67 -21.05 6.69
CA GLU A 157 1.85 -21.87 7.03
C GLU A 157 2.51 -22.49 5.80
N ASP A 158 1.79 -22.57 4.69
CA ASP A 158 2.32 -23.05 3.39
C ASP A 158 1.94 -22.10 2.23
N ALA A 159 2.88 -21.90 1.32
CA ALA A 159 2.65 -21.13 0.09
C ALA A 159 1.83 -21.90 -0.96
N SER A 160 1.68 -23.22 -0.79
CA SER A 160 0.93 -24.07 -1.72
C SER A 160 -0.54 -23.72 -1.83
N ASP A 161 -1.12 -23.08 -0.80
CA ASP A 161 -2.52 -22.66 -0.79
C ASP A 161 -2.80 -21.42 -1.66
N ILE A 162 -1.74 -20.67 -2.03
CA ILE A 162 -1.85 -19.43 -2.81
C ILE A 162 -1.31 -19.59 -4.23
N LEU A 163 -0.38 -20.50 -4.43
CA LEU A 163 0.36 -20.63 -5.67
C LEU A 163 -0.03 -21.93 -6.36
N VAL A 164 -0.85 -21.87 -7.39
CA VAL A 164 -0.88 -22.95 -8.37
C VAL A 164 0.43 -22.89 -9.15
N LYS A 165 1.44 -23.60 -8.64
CA LYS A 165 2.71 -23.71 -9.37
C LYS A 165 2.46 -24.51 -10.63
N GLN A 166 2.79 -23.90 -11.76
CA GLN A 166 2.86 -24.61 -13.03
C GLN A 166 4.31 -24.90 -13.35
N ILE A 167 4.53 -26.15 -13.75
CA ILE A 167 5.84 -26.61 -14.21
C ILE A 167 5.81 -26.72 -15.73
N LYS A 168 6.77 -26.10 -16.40
CA LYS A 168 6.93 -26.17 -17.85
C LYS A 168 8.28 -26.79 -18.17
N PRO A 169 8.38 -27.62 -19.19
CA PRO A 169 9.67 -28.17 -19.62
C PRO A 169 10.53 -27.09 -20.25
N ASN A 170 11.79 -27.01 -19.86
CA ASN A 170 12.79 -26.17 -20.52
C ASN A 170 13.27 -26.86 -21.80
N PHE A 171 12.65 -26.53 -22.91
CA PHE A 171 12.94 -27.16 -24.21
C PHE A 171 14.39 -26.98 -24.66
N LYS A 172 15.07 -25.91 -24.24
CA LYS A 172 16.48 -25.65 -24.60
C LYS A 172 17.42 -26.67 -23.98
N VAL A 173 17.10 -27.12 -22.76
CA VAL A 173 17.93 -28.04 -22.00
C VAL A 173 17.49 -29.53 -22.29
N LEU A 174 16.19 -29.76 -22.30
CA LEU A 174 15.66 -31.12 -22.48
C LEU A 174 15.71 -31.62 -23.92
N GLY A 175 15.58 -30.69 -24.91
CA GLY A 175 15.58 -31.07 -26.32
C GLY A 175 16.79 -31.87 -26.77
N PRO A 176 18.04 -31.43 -26.50
CA PRO A 176 19.24 -32.19 -26.83
C PRO A 176 19.37 -33.51 -26.08
N ARG A 177 18.82 -33.64 -24.86
CA ARG A 177 18.93 -34.86 -24.02
C ARG A 177 17.96 -35.94 -24.41
N PHE A 178 16.74 -35.58 -24.79
CA PHE A 178 15.65 -36.55 -24.95
C PHE A 178 15.11 -36.71 -26.38
N GLY A 179 15.45 -35.82 -27.30
CA GLY A 179 15.17 -35.99 -28.74
C GLY A 179 13.79 -36.58 -29.06
N LYS A 180 13.79 -37.87 -29.50
CA LYS A 180 12.56 -38.58 -29.89
C LYS A 180 11.58 -38.83 -28.71
N ASP A 181 12.10 -38.93 -27.48
CA ASP A 181 11.30 -39.20 -26.27
C ASP A 181 10.74 -37.90 -25.65
N MET A 182 11.04 -36.72 -26.21
CA MET A 182 10.65 -35.42 -25.68
C MET A 182 9.15 -35.29 -25.44
N LYS A 183 8.31 -35.89 -26.32
CA LYS A 183 6.85 -35.85 -26.14
C LYS A 183 6.41 -36.57 -24.85
N ALA A 184 7.02 -37.70 -24.53
CA ALA A 184 6.72 -38.45 -23.31
C ALA A 184 7.21 -37.69 -22.06
N VAL A 185 8.37 -37.03 -22.14
CA VAL A 185 8.92 -36.19 -21.04
C VAL A 185 7.99 -35.04 -20.77
N VAL A 186 7.54 -34.31 -21.80
CA VAL A 186 6.59 -33.19 -21.66
C VAL A 186 5.30 -33.62 -20.97
N LEU A 187 4.71 -34.75 -21.41
CA LEU A 187 3.48 -35.27 -20.81
C LEU A 187 3.68 -35.71 -19.35
N ALA A 188 4.83 -36.22 -19.01
CA ALA A 188 5.16 -36.59 -17.63
C ALA A 188 5.34 -35.35 -16.74
N ILE A 189 6.02 -34.30 -17.23
CA ILE A 189 6.21 -33.03 -16.52
C ILE A 189 4.85 -32.34 -16.30
N GLN A 190 3.96 -32.35 -17.28
CA GLN A 190 2.63 -31.74 -17.16
C GLN A 190 1.69 -32.43 -16.17
N LYS A 191 1.99 -33.69 -15.81
CA LYS A 191 1.22 -34.49 -14.84
C LYS A 191 1.75 -34.37 -13.41
N LEU A 192 2.83 -33.62 -13.19
CA LEU A 192 3.38 -33.43 -11.86
C LEU A 192 2.43 -32.59 -11.00
N GLU A 193 2.20 -33.05 -9.79
CA GLU A 193 1.38 -32.36 -8.80
C GLU A 193 2.21 -31.37 -7.95
N ALA A 194 1.55 -30.54 -7.15
CA ALA A 194 2.19 -29.51 -6.30
C ALA A 194 3.29 -30.11 -5.38
N ASP A 195 3.05 -31.32 -4.83
CA ASP A 195 4.02 -32.03 -3.98
C ASP A 195 5.29 -32.44 -4.73
N ASP A 196 5.18 -32.77 -5.99
CA ASP A 196 6.34 -33.16 -6.81
C ASP A 196 7.15 -31.94 -7.20
N ILE A 197 6.48 -30.81 -7.48
CA ILE A 197 7.13 -29.51 -7.73
C ILE A 197 7.92 -29.09 -6.48
N LYS A 198 7.31 -29.21 -5.29
CA LYS A 198 7.96 -28.94 -4.01
C LYS A 198 9.20 -29.80 -3.80
N LYS A 199 9.15 -31.12 -4.12
CA LYS A 199 10.32 -32.00 -4.04
C LYS A 199 11.46 -31.57 -4.97
N ILE A 200 11.14 -31.10 -6.19
CA ILE A 200 12.14 -30.58 -7.13
C ILE A 200 12.82 -29.34 -6.57
N GLU A 201 12.05 -28.42 -5.99
CA GLU A 201 12.59 -27.20 -5.39
C GLU A 201 13.46 -27.46 -4.16
N GLU A 202 13.02 -28.38 -3.28
CA GLU A 202 13.76 -28.69 -2.04
C GLU A 202 15.00 -29.56 -2.28
N LYS A 203 14.88 -30.61 -3.12
CA LYS A 203 15.93 -31.59 -3.34
C LYS A 203 16.80 -31.26 -4.56
N GLY A 204 16.37 -30.35 -5.43
CA GLY A 204 17.04 -30.01 -6.67
C GLY A 204 16.81 -31.01 -7.81
N PHE A 205 16.11 -32.14 -7.55
CA PHE A 205 15.79 -33.13 -8.58
C PHE A 205 14.58 -33.99 -8.21
N LEU A 206 13.95 -34.58 -9.21
CA LEU A 206 12.89 -35.61 -9.10
C LEU A 206 13.20 -36.78 -10.04
N ALA A 207 13.00 -38.01 -9.57
CA ALA A 207 13.09 -39.18 -10.42
C ALA A 207 11.70 -39.47 -11.03
N LEU A 208 11.64 -39.54 -12.36
CA LEU A 208 10.42 -39.88 -13.12
C LEU A 208 10.62 -41.16 -13.89
N GLU A 209 9.61 -42.01 -13.94
CA GLU A 209 9.60 -43.17 -14.83
C GLU A 209 8.90 -42.85 -16.15
N ILE A 210 9.66 -42.85 -17.25
CA ILE A 210 9.16 -42.57 -18.59
C ILE A 210 9.54 -43.71 -19.52
N ASN A 211 8.56 -44.38 -20.12
CA ASN A 211 8.77 -45.51 -21.02
C ASN A 211 9.62 -46.62 -20.40
N GLY A 212 9.46 -46.91 -19.08
CA GLY A 212 10.21 -47.94 -18.37
C GLY A 212 11.66 -47.58 -18.05
N LYS A 213 12.06 -46.34 -18.24
CA LYS A 213 13.38 -45.79 -17.85
C LYS A 213 13.22 -44.75 -16.74
N SER A 214 14.03 -44.88 -15.70
CA SER A 214 14.11 -43.87 -14.65
C SER A 214 14.94 -42.68 -15.15
N ILE A 215 14.33 -41.52 -15.18
CA ILE A 215 14.95 -40.25 -15.63
C ILE A 215 15.04 -39.31 -14.43
N LYS A 216 16.22 -38.75 -14.21
CA LYS A 216 16.45 -37.73 -13.23
C LYS A 216 16.14 -36.37 -13.86
N LEU A 217 15.05 -35.70 -13.41
CA LEU A 217 14.68 -34.35 -13.78
C LEU A 217 15.32 -33.40 -12.77
N GLU A 218 16.11 -32.47 -13.24
CA GLU A 218 16.81 -31.47 -12.41
C GLU A 218 16.07 -30.11 -12.47
N LEU A 219 16.29 -29.24 -11.48
CA LEU A 219 15.66 -27.92 -11.41
C LEU A 219 15.91 -27.08 -12.68
N GLY A 220 17.09 -27.20 -13.30
CA GLY A 220 17.40 -26.54 -14.57
C GLY A 220 16.68 -27.07 -15.80
N ASP A 221 16.11 -28.28 -15.71
CA ASP A 221 15.38 -28.93 -16.79
C ASP A 221 13.93 -28.41 -16.92
N VAL A 222 13.46 -27.63 -15.94
CA VAL A 222 12.09 -27.13 -15.86
C VAL A 222 12.05 -25.64 -15.54
N GLU A 223 11.02 -24.99 -16.00
CA GLU A 223 10.66 -23.64 -15.63
C GLU A 223 9.43 -23.70 -14.71
N ILE A 224 9.64 -23.39 -13.44
CA ILE A 224 8.54 -23.32 -12.45
C ILE A 224 8.01 -21.88 -12.49
N SER A 225 6.75 -21.73 -12.85
CA SER A 225 6.03 -20.45 -12.86
C SER A 225 4.84 -20.54 -11.92
N SER A 226 4.56 -19.46 -11.21
CA SER A 226 3.32 -19.33 -10.45
C SER A 226 2.23 -18.84 -11.39
N GLN A 227 1.07 -19.46 -11.36
CA GLN A 227 -0.11 -18.99 -12.06
C GLN A 227 -1.02 -18.33 -11.02
N ASP A 228 -1.51 -17.14 -11.35
CA ASP A 228 -2.49 -16.45 -10.52
C ASP A 228 -3.78 -17.30 -10.48
N ILE A 229 -4.32 -17.51 -9.29
CA ILE A 229 -5.65 -18.10 -9.11
C ILE A 229 -6.65 -17.03 -9.55
N GLU A 230 -7.74 -17.43 -10.19
CA GLU A 230 -8.79 -16.50 -10.62
C GLU A 230 -9.26 -15.64 -9.44
N GLY A 231 -9.21 -14.31 -9.60
CA GLY A 231 -9.51 -13.34 -8.54
C GLY A 231 -8.33 -13.00 -7.61
N TRP A 232 -7.16 -13.64 -7.79
CA TRP A 232 -5.97 -13.39 -6.98
C TRP A 232 -4.77 -12.97 -7.83
N LEU A 233 -4.03 -12.01 -7.33
CA LEU A 233 -2.75 -11.60 -7.90
C LEU A 233 -1.62 -11.90 -6.93
N VAL A 234 -0.52 -12.42 -7.43
CA VAL A 234 0.63 -12.79 -6.61
C VAL A 234 1.87 -11.98 -6.99
N ALA A 235 2.58 -11.50 -5.99
CA ALA A 235 3.91 -10.90 -6.13
C ALA A 235 4.85 -11.47 -5.09
N ASN A 236 6.13 -11.56 -5.46
CA ASN A 236 7.18 -12.00 -4.56
C ASN A 236 8.39 -11.08 -4.65
N GLN A 237 9.10 -10.94 -3.54
CA GLN A 237 10.42 -10.29 -3.50
C GLN A 237 11.23 -10.91 -2.37
N GLY A 238 12.36 -11.54 -2.73
CA GLY A 238 13.16 -12.32 -1.80
C GLY A 238 12.35 -13.47 -1.19
N ALA A 239 12.28 -13.52 0.12
CA ALA A 239 11.55 -14.56 0.86
C ALA A 239 10.07 -14.22 1.12
N VAL A 240 9.63 -13.03 0.73
CA VAL A 240 8.24 -12.56 0.99
C VAL A 240 7.40 -12.73 -0.26
N THR A 241 6.30 -13.45 -0.13
CA THR A 241 5.26 -13.60 -1.15
C THR A 241 3.97 -13.01 -0.61
N VAL A 242 3.22 -12.32 -1.46
CA VAL A 242 1.91 -11.76 -1.13
C VAL A 242 0.92 -12.10 -2.22
N ALA A 243 -0.26 -12.59 -1.84
CA ALA A 243 -1.40 -12.74 -2.73
C ALA A 243 -2.47 -11.71 -2.35
N LEU A 244 -2.98 -10.99 -3.33
CA LEU A 244 -4.00 -9.97 -3.18
C LEU A 244 -5.30 -10.44 -3.82
N ASP A 245 -6.37 -10.47 -3.04
CA ASP A 245 -7.74 -10.66 -3.54
C ASP A 245 -8.18 -9.37 -4.26
N VAL A 246 -8.40 -9.46 -5.56
CA VAL A 246 -8.84 -8.31 -6.38
C VAL A 246 -10.34 -8.29 -6.63
N THR A 247 -11.09 -9.19 -6.00
CA THR A 247 -12.55 -9.27 -6.11
C THR A 247 -13.19 -8.09 -5.39
N VAL A 248 -13.86 -7.22 -6.12
CA VAL A 248 -14.57 -6.07 -5.56
C VAL A 248 -16.03 -6.42 -5.35
N THR A 249 -16.42 -6.67 -4.11
CA THR A 249 -17.83 -6.90 -3.73
C THR A 249 -18.61 -5.59 -3.69
N ALA A 250 -19.95 -5.66 -3.74
CA ALA A 250 -20.81 -4.48 -3.68
C ALA A 250 -20.55 -3.59 -2.46
N PRO A 251 -20.40 -4.11 -1.22
CA PRO A 251 -20.05 -3.27 -0.07
C PRO A 251 -18.68 -2.58 -0.19
N LEU A 252 -17.68 -3.27 -0.74
CA LEU A 252 -16.35 -2.68 -0.96
C LEU A 252 -16.38 -1.59 -2.02
N ARG A 253 -17.21 -1.76 -3.06
CA ARG A 253 -17.43 -0.73 -4.08
C ARG A 253 -18.09 0.50 -3.47
N ASP A 254 -19.13 0.33 -2.66
CA ASP A 254 -19.83 1.42 -1.97
C ASP A 254 -18.88 2.21 -1.06
N GLU A 255 -18.02 1.52 -0.30
CA GLU A 255 -17.00 2.17 0.52
C GLU A 255 -15.94 2.89 -0.34
N GLY A 256 -15.54 2.31 -1.47
CA GLY A 256 -14.64 2.95 -2.44
C GLY A 256 -15.19 4.26 -2.97
N ILE A 257 -16.46 4.28 -3.36
CA ILE A 257 -17.20 5.49 -3.80
C ILE A 257 -17.22 6.54 -2.68
N ALA A 258 -17.53 6.13 -1.45
CA ALA A 258 -17.55 7.05 -0.31
C ALA A 258 -16.18 7.67 -0.05
N ARG A 259 -15.09 6.91 -0.13
CA ARG A 259 -13.71 7.41 0.02
C ARG A 259 -13.31 8.36 -1.10
N GLU A 260 -13.73 8.08 -2.34
CA GLU A 260 -13.48 8.98 -3.46
C GLU A 260 -14.27 10.30 -3.29
N LEU A 261 -15.52 10.22 -2.83
CA LEU A 261 -16.33 11.40 -2.54
C LEU A 261 -15.72 12.26 -1.41
N VAL A 262 -15.25 11.64 -0.33
CA VAL A 262 -14.50 12.34 0.74
C VAL A 262 -13.31 13.09 0.15
N ASN A 263 -12.53 12.46 -0.72
CA ASN A 263 -11.40 13.12 -1.37
C ASN A 263 -11.83 14.33 -2.21
N ARG A 264 -12.94 14.21 -2.99
CA ARG A 264 -13.45 15.34 -3.79
C ARG A 264 -13.91 16.49 -2.90
N ILE A 265 -14.62 16.19 -1.82
CA ILE A 265 -15.05 17.21 -0.85
C ILE A 265 -13.84 17.90 -0.20
N GLN A 266 -12.82 17.16 0.22
CA GLN A 266 -11.60 17.72 0.83
C GLN A 266 -10.82 18.61 -0.15
N ASN A 267 -10.71 18.20 -1.42
CA ASN A 267 -10.10 19.04 -2.44
C ASN A 267 -10.89 20.34 -2.64
N LEU A 268 -12.23 20.25 -2.73
CA LEU A 268 -13.07 21.44 -2.87
C LEU A 268 -12.99 22.36 -1.65
N ARG A 269 -12.89 21.81 -0.42
CA ARG A 269 -12.63 22.61 0.80
C ARG A 269 -11.34 23.42 0.68
N LYS A 270 -10.25 22.77 0.24
CA LYS A 270 -8.95 23.40 0.03
C LYS A 270 -9.02 24.51 -1.03
N ASP A 271 -9.64 24.19 -2.17
CA ASP A 271 -9.75 25.14 -3.29
C ASP A 271 -10.65 26.33 -2.95
N SER A 272 -11.61 26.14 -2.04
CA SER A 272 -12.48 27.20 -1.51
C SER A 272 -11.84 28.03 -0.39
N GLY A 273 -10.58 27.74 -0.01
CA GLY A 273 -9.86 28.48 1.04
C GLY A 273 -10.43 28.30 2.45
N LEU A 274 -11.11 27.17 2.71
CA LEU A 274 -11.64 26.88 4.04
C LEU A 274 -10.54 26.40 4.97
N GLU A 275 -10.65 26.78 6.24
CA GLU A 275 -9.78 26.30 7.30
C GLU A 275 -10.05 24.80 7.60
N VAL A 276 -9.03 24.11 8.11
CA VAL A 276 -9.14 22.68 8.43
C VAL A 276 -10.27 22.38 9.41
N THR A 277 -10.54 23.32 10.33
CA THR A 277 -11.57 23.20 11.38
C THR A 277 -12.95 23.66 10.97
N ASP A 278 -13.11 24.25 9.78
CA ASP A 278 -14.41 24.76 9.34
C ASP A 278 -15.42 23.64 9.11
N SER A 279 -16.62 23.78 9.67
CA SER A 279 -17.74 22.91 9.36
C SER A 279 -18.42 23.33 8.06
N ILE A 280 -18.93 22.38 7.29
CA ILE A 280 -19.55 22.64 5.98
C ILE A 280 -20.93 22.00 5.84
N GLU A 281 -21.72 22.53 4.92
CA GLU A 281 -22.87 21.89 4.31
C GLU A 281 -22.49 21.43 2.91
N VAL A 282 -22.84 20.19 2.57
CA VAL A 282 -22.51 19.58 1.28
C VAL A 282 -23.80 19.37 0.49
N TYR A 283 -23.79 19.78 -0.77
CA TYR A 283 -24.86 19.54 -1.73
C TYR A 283 -24.31 18.68 -2.86
N LEU A 284 -24.88 17.50 -3.01
CA LEU A 284 -24.45 16.48 -3.98
C LEU A 284 -25.61 16.18 -4.93
N GLN A 285 -25.36 16.30 -6.23
CA GLN A 285 -26.36 15.88 -7.21
C GLN A 285 -26.47 14.36 -7.21
N GLN A 286 -27.72 13.86 -7.17
CA GLN A 286 -28.01 12.44 -7.16
C GLN A 286 -27.46 11.72 -8.39
N HIS A 287 -26.94 10.51 -8.16
CA HIS A 287 -26.52 9.59 -9.21
C HIS A 287 -26.80 8.17 -8.70
N GLU A 288 -27.47 7.36 -9.52
CA GLU A 288 -27.95 6.02 -9.14
C GLU A 288 -26.86 5.15 -8.47
N SER A 289 -25.66 5.14 -9.04
CA SER A 289 -24.54 4.35 -8.50
C SER A 289 -23.98 4.89 -7.18
N MET A 290 -24.30 6.14 -6.77
CA MET A 290 -23.81 6.75 -5.52
C MET A 290 -24.82 6.72 -4.38
N GLU A 291 -26.10 6.61 -4.64
CA GLU A 291 -27.15 6.75 -3.61
C GLU A 291 -26.91 5.77 -2.45
N ARG A 292 -26.79 4.49 -2.76
CA ARG A 292 -26.54 3.45 -1.76
C ARG A 292 -25.20 3.65 -1.05
N ALA A 293 -24.15 4.04 -1.78
CA ALA A 293 -22.82 4.27 -1.21
C ALA A 293 -22.82 5.44 -0.21
N VAL A 294 -23.54 6.54 -0.54
CA VAL A 294 -23.68 7.69 0.35
C VAL A 294 -24.53 7.34 1.57
N GLU A 295 -25.65 6.64 1.40
CA GLU A 295 -26.53 6.23 2.50
C GLU A 295 -25.79 5.31 3.49
N ASN A 296 -25.12 4.26 2.99
CA ASN A 296 -24.41 3.29 3.81
C ASN A 296 -23.20 3.89 4.54
N ASN A 297 -22.61 4.97 4.02
CA ASN A 297 -21.38 5.57 4.54
C ASN A 297 -21.56 7.03 4.97
N LEU A 298 -22.79 7.47 5.23
CA LEU A 298 -23.10 8.88 5.52
C LEU A 298 -22.30 9.43 6.71
N GLU A 299 -22.29 8.71 7.82
CA GLU A 299 -21.57 9.14 9.03
C GLU A 299 -20.05 9.16 8.81
N TYR A 300 -19.50 8.23 8.03
CA TYR A 300 -18.10 8.25 7.62
C TYR A 300 -17.81 9.52 6.81
N ILE A 301 -18.59 9.80 5.76
CA ILE A 301 -18.39 10.99 4.91
C ILE A 301 -18.45 12.27 5.75
N LYS A 302 -19.46 12.41 6.61
CA LYS A 302 -19.65 13.58 7.48
C LYS A 302 -18.46 13.80 8.41
N ARG A 303 -18.03 12.73 9.08
CA ARG A 303 -16.91 12.78 10.01
C ARG A 303 -15.61 13.20 9.31
N GLU A 304 -15.32 12.56 8.17
CA GLU A 304 -14.08 12.77 7.44
C GLU A 304 -13.99 14.15 6.77
N THR A 305 -15.12 14.79 6.52
CA THR A 305 -15.17 16.08 5.82
C THR A 305 -15.64 17.25 6.71
N LEU A 306 -15.91 17.03 8.00
CA LEU A 306 -16.55 17.98 8.90
C LEU A 306 -17.88 18.51 8.34
N THR A 307 -18.63 17.64 7.68
CA THR A 307 -19.91 17.98 7.11
C THR A 307 -20.99 17.94 8.19
N HIS A 308 -21.63 19.08 8.46
CA HIS A 308 -22.80 19.16 9.34
C HIS A 308 -24.00 18.47 8.69
N THR A 309 -24.30 18.84 7.44
CA THR A 309 -25.42 18.27 6.68
C THR A 309 -25.01 17.98 5.24
N LEU A 310 -25.37 16.78 4.75
CA LEU A 310 -25.22 16.39 3.35
C LEU A 310 -26.61 16.30 2.71
N HIS A 311 -26.82 17.08 1.67
CA HIS A 311 -28.06 17.13 0.90
C HIS A 311 -27.86 16.45 -0.45
N GLN A 312 -28.61 15.40 -0.72
CA GLN A 312 -28.71 14.82 -2.05
C GLN A 312 -29.86 15.49 -2.81
N VAL A 313 -29.54 16.13 -3.94
CA VAL A 313 -30.52 16.89 -4.75
C VAL A 313 -30.58 16.32 -6.17
N LYS A 314 -31.77 16.31 -6.77
CA LYS A 314 -31.96 15.78 -8.14
C LYS A 314 -31.16 16.54 -9.18
N GLN A 315 -31.07 17.85 -9.04
CA GLN A 315 -30.35 18.72 -9.96
C GLN A 315 -29.69 19.85 -9.19
N LEU A 316 -28.42 20.12 -9.48
CA LEU A 316 -27.66 21.21 -8.89
C LEU A 316 -27.34 22.26 -9.98
N ALA A 317 -27.88 23.48 -9.79
CA ALA A 317 -27.72 24.56 -10.77
C ALA A 317 -26.30 25.14 -10.80
N TYR A 318 -25.56 25.03 -9.68
CA TYR A 318 -24.20 25.53 -9.50
C TYR A 318 -23.36 24.48 -8.73
N GLY A 319 -22.06 24.58 -8.82
CA GLY A 319 -21.12 23.63 -8.21
C GLY A 319 -20.03 23.21 -9.19
N ILE A 320 -19.13 22.37 -8.74
CA ILE A 320 -18.10 21.79 -9.58
C ILE A 320 -18.54 20.43 -10.11
N ASP A 321 -18.16 20.13 -11.34
CA ASP A 321 -18.33 18.79 -11.90
C ASP A 321 -17.28 17.87 -11.26
N ILE A 322 -17.75 16.74 -10.75
CA ILE A 322 -16.91 15.66 -10.24
C ILE A 322 -17.10 14.43 -11.11
N SER A 323 -15.99 13.79 -11.47
CA SER A 323 -16.03 12.52 -12.18
C SER A 323 -15.00 11.56 -11.61
N PHE A 324 -15.38 10.32 -11.42
CA PHE A 324 -14.52 9.22 -11.04
C PHE A 324 -15.18 7.89 -11.44
N ASP A 325 -14.36 6.97 -11.92
CA ASP A 325 -14.82 5.72 -12.50
C ASP A 325 -15.90 5.94 -13.59
N ASP A 326 -17.07 5.38 -13.44
CA ASP A 326 -18.25 5.53 -14.31
C ASP A 326 -19.26 6.58 -13.80
N ILE A 327 -18.90 7.34 -12.76
CA ILE A 327 -19.77 8.29 -12.08
C ILE A 327 -19.43 9.72 -12.51
N SER A 328 -20.45 10.47 -12.94
CA SER A 328 -20.37 11.91 -13.16
C SER A 328 -21.47 12.62 -12.41
N SER A 329 -21.15 13.61 -11.61
CA SER A 329 -22.09 14.33 -10.76
C SER A 329 -21.60 15.76 -10.50
N LYS A 330 -22.39 16.55 -9.75
CA LYS A 330 -22.02 17.88 -9.30
C LYS A 330 -21.94 17.96 -7.79
N LEU A 331 -20.97 18.72 -7.31
CA LEU A 331 -20.69 18.92 -5.89
C LEU A 331 -20.60 20.42 -5.58
N TYR A 332 -21.27 20.83 -4.52
CA TYR A 332 -21.16 22.19 -3.96
C TYR A 332 -21.01 22.11 -2.46
N ILE A 333 -20.15 22.96 -1.91
CA ILE A 333 -19.99 23.11 -0.46
C ILE A 333 -20.22 24.55 -0.02
N LYS A 334 -20.72 24.69 1.19
CA LYS A 334 -20.95 25.99 1.83
C LYS A 334 -20.43 25.92 3.26
N LYS A 335 -19.73 26.95 3.74
CA LYS A 335 -19.34 27.03 5.15
C LYS A 335 -20.59 27.08 6.01
N HIS A 336 -20.66 26.21 6.98
CA HIS A 336 -21.71 26.22 8.00
C HIS A 336 -21.41 27.36 8.98
N LYS A 337 -22.42 28.17 9.29
CA LYS A 337 -22.28 29.36 10.15
C LYS A 337 -22.31 29.00 11.63
#